data_12db4a072e27de56382653663bfaf631
#
_entry.id   12db4a072e27de56382653663bfaf631
#
_cell.length_a   1.000
_cell.length_b   1.000
_cell.length_c   1.000
_cell.angle_alpha   90.00
_cell.angle_beta   90.00
_cell.angle_gamma   90.00
#
_symmetry.space_group_name_H-M   'P 1'
#
loop_
_entity.id
_entity.type
_entity.pdbx_description
1 polymer ?
#
loop_
_entity_poly.entity_id
_entity_poly.type
_entity_poly.pdbx_seq_one_letter_code
_entity_poly.pdbx_strand_id
1 'polypeptide(L)'
;RPMANYLTAEEIEFLKKRSDELFMGKTFSCGMTMLYCMSELFKLPLDQQVLDALNGIMEHRDYRMQCGLYKGALMFLGIYGAAKGWDRPKLNEVTKDFAAKFEEAYGSQKCYDIRGGKFQPTEPHDKCAPTTEKGVILAADFIKGLEA
;
A
#
# COMPACT_ATOMS: atom_id res chain seq x y z
N ARG A 1 16.03 15.27 0.17
CA ARG A 1 15.06 15.01 -0.89
C ARG A 1 13.68 14.77 -0.31
N PRO A 2 12.64 15.43 -0.83
CA PRO A 2 11.28 15.18 -0.35
C PRO A 2 10.84 13.75 -0.67
N MET A 3 10.17 13.11 0.29
CA MET A 3 9.60 11.77 0.12
C MET A 3 8.30 11.84 -0.68
N ALA A 4 7.66 13.00 -0.70
CA ALA A 4 6.37 13.20 -1.33
C ALA A 4 6.31 14.61 -1.93
N ASN A 5 5.55 14.75 -3.03
CA ASN A 5 5.40 16.01 -3.74
C ASN A 5 4.03 16.66 -3.55
N TYR A 6 3.02 15.89 -3.18
CA TYR A 6 1.62 16.33 -3.12
C TYR A 6 1.02 16.27 -1.73
N LEU A 7 1.60 15.49 -0.83
CA LEU A 7 1.13 15.39 0.55
C LEU A 7 1.61 16.58 1.37
N THR A 8 0.77 17.05 2.29
CA THR A 8 1.18 18.04 3.27
C THR A 8 2.04 17.39 4.35
N ALA A 9 2.78 18.20 5.10
CA ALA A 9 3.57 17.70 6.23
C ALA A 9 2.67 17.01 7.26
N GLU A 10 1.48 17.53 7.50
CA GLU A 10 0.52 16.95 8.45
C GLU A 10 0.03 15.58 7.96
N GLU A 11 -0.24 15.45 6.66
CA GLU A 11 -0.65 14.18 6.07
C GLU A 11 0.46 13.12 6.18
N ILE A 12 1.70 13.53 5.95
CA ILE A 12 2.86 12.63 6.11
C ILE A 12 2.98 12.16 7.55
N GLU A 13 2.87 13.06 8.51
CA GLU A 13 2.92 12.71 9.94
C GLU A 13 1.78 11.76 10.33
N PHE A 14 0.57 12.05 9.85
CA PHE A 14 -0.57 11.15 10.07
C PHE A 14 -0.28 9.74 9.55
N LEU A 15 0.22 9.64 8.33
CA LEU A 15 0.47 8.35 7.70
C LEU A 15 1.59 7.58 8.42
N LYS A 16 2.66 8.25 8.83
CA LYS A 16 3.74 7.62 9.60
C LYS A 16 3.21 7.03 10.90
N LYS A 17 2.51 7.84 11.67
CA LYS A 17 1.98 7.41 12.96
C LYS A 17 0.95 6.30 12.78
N ARG A 18 0.02 6.49 11.85
CA ARG A 18 -1.07 5.54 11.66
C ARG A 18 -0.59 4.20 11.11
N SER A 19 0.35 4.21 10.18
CA SER A 19 0.90 2.97 9.64
C SER A 19 1.61 2.15 10.73
N ASP A 20 2.35 2.81 11.61
CA ASP A 20 3.02 2.12 12.72
C ASP A 20 2.01 1.54 13.71
N GLU A 21 1.00 2.31 14.09
CA GLU A 21 -0.06 1.84 14.98
C GLU A 21 -0.77 0.61 14.41
N LEU A 22 -1.11 0.64 13.14
CA LEU A 22 -1.84 -0.45 12.49
C LEU A 22 -0.94 -1.67 12.27
N PHE A 23 0.24 -1.46 11.73
CA PHE A 23 1.13 -2.56 11.39
C PHE A 23 1.61 -3.31 12.64
N MET A 24 2.04 -2.59 13.65
CA MET A 24 2.58 -3.19 14.86
C MET A 24 1.50 -3.65 15.83
N GLY A 25 0.34 -3.00 15.85
CA GLY A 25 -0.66 -3.25 16.88
C GLY A 25 -1.90 -4.00 16.42
N LYS A 26 -2.51 -3.58 15.32
CA LYS A 26 -3.85 -4.03 14.98
C LYS A 26 -3.89 -5.09 13.87
N THR A 27 -3.14 -4.89 12.81
CA THR A 27 -3.28 -5.74 11.63
C THR A 27 -2.15 -6.74 11.43
N PHE A 28 -0.94 -6.39 11.82
CA PHE A 28 0.28 -7.14 11.51
C PHE A 28 0.40 -7.51 10.04
N SER A 29 -0.21 -6.70 9.16
CA SER A 29 -0.23 -6.97 7.73
C SER A 29 0.04 -5.69 6.96
N CYS A 30 1.02 -5.73 6.06
CA CYS A 30 1.35 -4.57 5.23
C CYS A 30 0.19 -4.20 4.29
N GLY A 31 -0.47 -5.20 3.72
CA GLY A 31 -1.62 -4.95 2.84
C GLY A 31 -2.81 -4.34 3.56
N MET A 32 -3.14 -4.85 4.74
CA MET A 32 -4.22 -4.31 5.57
C MET A 32 -3.90 -2.88 6.02
N THR A 33 -2.65 -2.65 6.45
CA THR A 33 -2.20 -1.32 6.85
C THR A 33 -2.36 -0.32 5.72
N MET A 34 -1.97 -0.71 4.50
CA MET A 34 -2.13 0.11 3.30
C MET A 34 -3.59 0.48 3.09
N LEU A 35 -4.50 -0.50 3.11
CA LEU A 35 -5.92 -0.25 2.90
C LEU A 35 -6.50 0.69 3.95
N TYR A 36 -6.22 0.45 5.24
CA TYR A 36 -6.74 1.31 6.30
C TYR A 36 -6.22 2.75 6.17
N CYS A 37 -4.93 2.91 5.93
CA CYS A 37 -4.35 4.25 5.79
C CYS A 37 -4.97 5.02 4.63
N MET A 38 -5.12 4.37 3.47
CA MET A 38 -5.73 5.02 2.30
C MET A 38 -7.20 5.34 2.55
N SER A 39 -7.94 4.41 3.13
CA SER A 39 -9.34 4.59 3.47
C SER A 39 -9.54 5.80 4.38
N GLU A 40 -8.71 5.90 5.42
CA GLU A 40 -8.82 6.99 6.39
C GLU A 40 -8.41 8.34 5.78
N LEU A 41 -7.32 8.37 5.02
CA LEU A 41 -6.84 9.61 4.42
C LEU A 41 -7.81 10.16 3.37
N PHE A 42 -8.32 9.29 2.51
CA PHE A 42 -9.20 9.69 1.41
C PHE A 42 -10.68 9.60 1.75
N LYS A 43 -11.00 9.19 2.97
CA LYS A 43 -12.38 9.13 3.49
C LYS A 43 -13.30 8.25 2.64
N LEU A 44 -12.79 7.11 2.25
CA LEU A 44 -13.54 6.07 1.54
C LEU A 44 -13.60 4.84 2.44
N PRO A 45 -14.73 4.60 3.11
CA PRO A 45 -14.85 3.49 4.05
C PRO A 45 -14.71 2.13 3.36
N LEU A 46 -14.18 1.16 4.09
CA LEU A 46 -13.97 -0.19 3.60
C LEU A 46 -15.07 -1.10 4.11
N ASP A 47 -15.66 -1.88 3.21
CA ASP A 47 -16.55 -2.96 3.61
C ASP A 47 -15.73 -4.11 4.19
N GLN A 48 -16.30 -4.82 5.16
CA GLN A 48 -15.63 -5.94 5.80
C GLN A 48 -15.20 -6.99 4.78
N GLN A 49 -16.01 -7.21 3.75
CA GLN A 49 -15.69 -8.20 2.72
C GLN A 49 -14.41 -7.90 1.94
N VAL A 50 -14.09 -6.62 1.77
CA VAL A 50 -12.82 -6.21 1.14
C VAL A 50 -11.64 -6.66 2.00
N LEU A 51 -11.74 -6.47 3.30
CA LEU A 51 -10.69 -6.87 4.24
C LEU A 51 -10.57 -8.41 4.30
N ASP A 52 -11.70 -9.10 4.30
CA ASP A 52 -11.71 -10.57 4.29
C ASP A 52 -11.03 -11.11 3.03
N ALA A 53 -11.32 -10.52 1.88
CA ALA A 53 -10.72 -10.93 0.61
C ALA A 53 -9.20 -10.73 0.63
N LEU A 54 -8.74 -9.60 1.18
CA LEU A 54 -7.31 -9.35 1.28
C LEU A 54 -6.62 -10.35 2.21
N ASN A 55 -7.27 -10.72 3.30
CA ASN A 55 -6.72 -11.74 4.21
C ASN A 55 -6.43 -13.05 3.49
N GLY A 56 -7.33 -13.49 2.61
CA GLY A 56 -7.11 -14.70 1.83
C GLY A 56 -5.86 -14.62 0.96
N ILE A 57 -5.65 -13.47 0.36
CA ILE A 57 -4.46 -13.22 -0.49
C ILE A 57 -3.19 -13.16 0.37
N MET A 58 -3.25 -12.51 1.54
CA MET A 58 -2.07 -12.30 2.38
C MET A 58 -1.61 -13.56 3.12
N GLU A 59 -2.52 -14.50 3.37
CA GLU A 59 -2.16 -15.75 4.05
C GLU A 59 -1.32 -16.68 3.18
N HIS A 60 -1.41 -16.56 1.87
CA HIS A 60 -0.59 -17.37 0.98
C HIS A 60 0.84 -16.82 0.94
N ARG A 61 1.73 -17.50 1.61
CA ARG A 61 3.12 -17.08 1.80
C ARG A 61 4.06 -17.74 0.81
N ASP A 62 4.19 -17.15 -0.35
CA ASP A 62 5.16 -17.55 -1.35
C ASP A 62 6.15 -16.39 -1.52
N TYR A 63 7.43 -16.68 -1.47
CA TYR A 63 8.50 -15.68 -1.60
C TYR A 63 8.45 -14.92 -2.92
N ARG A 64 7.79 -15.49 -3.91
CA ARG A 64 7.67 -14.87 -5.23
C ARG A 64 6.40 -14.07 -5.40
N MET A 65 5.54 -14.03 -4.38
CA MET A 65 4.32 -13.22 -4.40
C MET A 65 4.65 -11.74 -4.51
N GLN A 66 3.72 -11.00 -5.07
CA GLN A 66 3.77 -9.57 -5.02
C GLN A 66 3.67 -9.07 -3.57
N CYS A 67 4.35 -7.97 -3.30
CA CYS A 67 4.33 -7.33 -1.99
C CYS A 67 2.90 -6.95 -1.59
N GLY A 68 2.57 -7.18 -0.31
CA GLY A 68 1.25 -6.82 0.21
C GLY A 68 0.94 -5.34 0.11
N LEU A 69 1.95 -4.48 0.22
CA LEU A 69 1.78 -3.04 0.01
C LEU A 69 1.29 -2.74 -1.40
N TYR A 70 1.89 -3.40 -2.38
CA TYR A 70 1.51 -3.23 -3.78
C TYR A 70 0.07 -3.73 -4.01
N LYS A 71 -0.24 -4.92 -3.51
CA LYS A 71 -1.60 -5.48 -3.66
C LYS A 71 -2.66 -4.63 -2.97
N GLY A 72 -2.39 -4.19 -1.76
CA GLY A 72 -3.32 -3.31 -1.03
C GLY A 72 -3.54 -1.99 -1.74
N ALA A 73 -2.47 -1.40 -2.29
CA ALA A 73 -2.59 -0.17 -3.04
C ALA A 73 -3.41 -0.35 -4.32
N LEU A 74 -3.21 -1.45 -5.06
CA LEU A 74 -4.01 -1.74 -6.24
C LEU A 74 -5.49 -1.91 -5.90
N MET A 75 -5.78 -2.60 -4.81
CA MET A 75 -7.16 -2.74 -4.33
C MET A 75 -7.78 -1.38 -4.03
N PHE A 76 -7.02 -0.51 -3.35
CA PHE A 76 -7.53 0.82 -3.05
C PHE A 76 -7.71 1.66 -4.30
N LEU A 77 -6.83 1.54 -5.29
CA LEU A 77 -7.00 2.25 -6.57
C LEU A 77 -8.29 1.81 -7.28
N GLY A 78 -8.65 0.54 -7.16
CA GLY A 78 -9.94 0.04 -7.66
C GLY A 78 -11.13 0.72 -6.96
N ILE A 79 -11.07 0.80 -5.65
CA ILE A 79 -12.10 1.45 -4.84
C ILE A 79 -12.19 2.94 -5.16
N TYR A 80 -11.04 3.61 -5.20
CA TYR A 80 -10.94 5.04 -5.50
C TYR A 80 -11.45 5.33 -6.90
N GLY A 81 -11.02 4.53 -7.88
CA GLY A 81 -11.45 4.70 -9.26
C GLY A 81 -12.96 4.53 -9.42
N ALA A 82 -13.55 3.54 -8.75
CA ALA A 82 -14.99 3.36 -8.77
C ALA A 82 -15.71 4.57 -8.19
N ALA A 83 -15.22 5.11 -7.08
CA ALA A 83 -15.78 6.33 -6.48
C ALA A 83 -15.67 7.55 -7.39
N LYS A 84 -14.64 7.59 -8.22
CA LYS A 84 -14.43 8.69 -9.18
C LYS A 84 -15.10 8.44 -10.53
N GLY A 85 -15.71 7.29 -10.74
CA GLY A 85 -16.37 6.95 -11.99
C GLY A 85 -15.42 6.62 -13.13
N TRP A 86 -14.22 6.12 -12.83
CA TRP A 86 -13.26 5.73 -13.86
C TRP A 86 -13.77 4.52 -14.65
N ASP A 87 -13.53 4.53 -15.95
CA ASP A 87 -13.75 3.35 -16.79
C ASP A 87 -12.52 2.41 -16.71
N ARG A 88 -12.64 1.26 -17.36
CA ARG A 88 -11.55 0.28 -17.36
C ARG A 88 -10.25 0.80 -17.97
N PRO A 89 -10.28 1.49 -19.14
CA PRO A 89 -9.05 2.07 -19.67
C PRO A 89 -8.36 3.03 -18.72
N LYS A 90 -9.12 3.87 -18.02
CA LYS A 90 -8.55 4.80 -17.03
C LYS A 90 -7.94 4.07 -15.86
N LEU A 91 -8.63 3.09 -15.32
CA LEU A 91 -8.09 2.29 -14.19
C LEU A 91 -6.82 1.57 -14.61
N ASN A 92 -6.81 0.99 -15.82
CA ASN A 92 -5.62 0.31 -16.33
C ASN A 92 -4.43 1.26 -16.47
N GLU A 93 -4.65 2.46 -16.98
CA GLU A 93 -3.61 3.49 -17.11
C GLU A 93 -3.02 3.85 -15.74
N VAL A 94 -3.89 4.12 -14.77
CA VAL A 94 -3.47 4.54 -13.43
C VAL A 94 -2.72 3.43 -12.71
N THR A 95 -3.21 2.19 -12.77
CA THR A 95 -2.53 1.07 -12.12
C THR A 95 -1.18 0.77 -12.76
N LYS A 96 -1.05 0.95 -14.08
CA LYS A 96 0.22 0.84 -14.79
C LYS A 96 1.22 1.88 -14.31
N ASP A 97 0.77 3.13 -14.18
CA ASP A 97 1.61 4.22 -13.69
C ASP A 97 2.05 3.97 -12.26
N PHE A 98 1.14 3.47 -11.43
CA PHE A 98 1.49 3.13 -10.05
C PHE A 98 2.51 1.99 -9.99
N ALA A 99 2.36 0.99 -10.82
CA ALA A 99 3.31 -0.12 -10.91
C ALA A 99 4.73 0.39 -11.21
N ALA A 100 4.85 1.31 -12.16
CA ALA A 100 6.14 1.90 -12.50
C ALA A 100 6.73 2.69 -11.32
N LYS A 101 5.91 3.45 -10.61
CA LYS A 101 6.34 4.20 -9.43
C LYS A 101 6.79 3.27 -8.32
N PHE A 102 6.05 2.20 -8.10
CA PHE A 102 6.40 1.23 -7.06
C PHE A 102 7.73 0.54 -7.38
N GLU A 103 7.93 0.10 -8.61
CA GLU A 103 9.18 -0.53 -9.03
C GLU A 103 10.35 0.44 -8.97
N GLU A 104 10.15 1.71 -9.31
CA GLU A 104 11.18 2.74 -9.16
C GLU A 104 11.61 2.89 -7.70
N ALA A 105 10.65 2.84 -6.78
CA ALA A 105 10.93 3.04 -5.36
C ALA A 105 11.57 1.82 -4.69
N TYR A 106 11.19 0.61 -5.10
CA TYR A 106 11.60 -0.62 -4.41
C TYR A 106 12.48 -1.55 -5.25
N GLY A 107 12.59 -1.31 -6.54
CA GLY A 107 13.34 -2.17 -7.45
C GLY A 107 12.60 -3.43 -7.87
N SER A 108 11.44 -3.72 -7.29
CA SER A 108 10.66 -4.92 -7.58
C SER A 108 9.26 -4.79 -7.00
N GLN A 109 8.34 -5.63 -7.46
CA GLN A 109 7.01 -5.80 -6.86
C GLN A 109 6.98 -7.01 -5.92
N LYS A 110 8.02 -7.83 -5.92
CA LYS A 110 8.03 -9.10 -5.19
C LYS A 110 8.49 -8.91 -3.75
N CYS A 111 7.74 -9.50 -2.83
CA CYS A 111 8.08 -9.47 -1.41
C CYS A 111 9.51 -9.96 -1.15
N TYR A 112 9.90 -11.06 -1.79
CA TYR A 112 11.22 -11.65 -1.64
C TYR A 112 12.33 -10.65 -1.97
N ASP A 113 12.22 -9.97 -3.11
CA ASP A 113 13.22 -9.02 -3.56
C ASP A 113 13.28 -7.79 -2.63
N ILE A 114 12.11 -7.28 -2.25
CA ILE A 114 12.02 -6.09 -1.39
C ILE A 114 12.62 -6.38 -0.02
N ARG A 115 12.52 -7.62 0.46
CA ARG A 115 13.14 -8.05 1.71
C ARG A 115 14.62 -8.45 1.55
N GLY A 116 15.21 -8.18 0.41
CA GLY A 116 16.62 -8.44 0.15
C GLY A 116 16.95 -9.91 -0.08
N GLY A 117 16.00 -10.69 -0.55
CA GLY A 117 16.20 -12.11 -0.82
C GLY A 117 16.33 -12.98 0.42
N LYS A 118 15.98 -12.43 1.60
CA LYS A 118 16.15 -13.11 2.89
C LYS A 118 14.81 -13.23 3.61
N PHE A 119 13.93 -14.03 3.06
CA PHE A 119 12.66 -14.27 3.70
C PHE A 119 12.76 -15.53 4.55
N GLN A 120 12.74 -15.35 5.88
CA GLN A 120 12.76 -16.46 6.83
C GLN A 120 11.45 -16.43 7.62
N PRO A 121 10.78 -17.56 7.76
CA PRO A 121 9.54 -17.62 8.55
C PRO A 121 9.69 -17.17 9.99
N THR A 122 10.92 -17.27 10.51
CA THR A 122 11.25 -16.88 11.89
C THR A 122 11.67 -15.42 12.05
N GLU A 123 11.74 -14.66 10.95
CA GLU A 123 12.12 -13.25 11.04
C GLU A 123 11.08 -12.45 11.83
N PRO A 124 11.53 -11.45 12.61
CA PRO A 124 10.60 -10.59 13.33
C PRO A 124 9.62 -9.94 12.35
N HIS A 125 8.36 -9.89 12.76
CA HIS A 125 7.31 -9.30 11.93
C HIS A 125 7.55 -7.83 11.64
N ASP A 126 8.12 -7.10 12.58
CA ASP A 126 8.38 -5.67 12.49
C ASP A 126 9.45 -5.29 11.47
N LYS A 127 10.16 -6.27 10.89
CA LYS A 127 11.18 -6.01 9.88
C LYS A 127 10.66 -5.21 8.71
N CYS A 128 9.38 -5.35 8.37
CA CYS A 128 8.76 -4.62 7.26
C CYS A 128 8.15 -3.27 7.67
N ALA A 129 8.26 -2.86 8.93
CA ALA A 129 7.65 -1.61 9.37
C ALA A 129 8.14 -0.38 8.60
N PRO A 130 9.47 -0.16 8.40
CA PRO A 130 9.94 0.98 7.62
C PRO A 130 9.50 0.91 6.16
N THR A 131 9.49 -0.29 5.58
CA THR A 131 9.04 -0.52 4.20
C THR A 131 7.56 -0.19 4.06
N THR A 132 6.75 -0.58 5.05
CA THR A 132 5.32 -0.30 5.07
C THR A 132 5.05 1.19 5.15
N GLU A 133 5.74 1.90 6.03
CA GLU A 133 5.62 3.34 6.17
C GLU A 133 5.93 4.05 4.86
N LYS A 134 7.05 3.70 4.23
CA LYS A 134 7.46 4.25 2.93
C LYS A 134 6.41 3.98 1.86
N GLY A 135 5.88 2.77 1.80
CA GLY A 135 4.91 2.38 0.78
C GLY A 135 3.57 3.08 0.94
N VAL A 136 3.13 3.29 2.17
CA VAL A 136 1.90 4.02 2.46
C VAL A 136 2.02 5.48 1.99
N ILE A 137 3.15 6.11 2.27
CA ILE A 137 3.40 7.48 1.84
C ILE A 137 3.48 7.55 0.31
N LEU A 138 4.16 6.61 -0.33
CA LEU A 138 4.28 6.55 -1.78
C LEU A 138 2.90 6.46 -2.44
N ALA A 139 2.05 5.56 -1.97
CA ALA A 139 0.72 5.36 -2.54
C ALA A 139 -0.17 6.60 -2.33
N ALA A 140 -0.16 7.16 -1.14
CA ALA A 140 -0.95 8.35 -0.82
C ALA A 140 -0.53 9.54 -1.68
N ASP A 141 0.77 9.75 -1.83
CA ASP A 141 1.29 10.85 -2.65
C ASP A 141 0.91 10.66 -4.13
N PHE A 142 1.00 9.43 -4.62
CA PHE A 142 0.60 9.12 -5.98
C PHE A 142 -0.88 9.47 -6.22
N ILE A 143 -1.76 9.09 -5.31
CA ILE A 143 -3.20 9.37 -5.44
C ILE A 143 -3.47 10.87 -5.34
N LYS A 144 -2.81 11.57 -4.40
CA LYS A 144 -2.94 13.03 -4.31
C LYS A 144 -2.52 13.69 -5.60
N GLY A 145 -1.48 13.19 -6.25
CA GLY A 145 -1.03 13.69 -7.55
C GLY A 145 -2.07 13.54 -8.66
N LEU A 146 -2.92 12.52 -8.59
CA LEU A 146 -4.00 12.33 -9.54
C LEU A 146 -5.10 13.40 -9.39
N GLU A 147 -5.23 13.97 -8.21
CA GLU A 147 -6.22 15.02 -7.92
C GLU A 147 -5.71 16.42 -8.25
N ALA A 148 -4.43 16.56 -8.45
CA ALA A 148 -3.79 17.85 -8.68
C ALA A 148 -4.01 18.38 -10.11
#